data_2fc053c1439c28921e524583f68d7559
#
_entry.id   2fc053c1439c28921e524583f68d7559
#
_cell.length_a   1.000
_cell.length_b   1.000
_cell.length_c   1.000
_cell.angle_alpha   90.00
_cell.angle_beta   90.00
_cell.angle_gamma   90.00
#
_symmetry.space_group_name_H-M   'P 1'
#
loop_
_entity.id
_entity.type
_entity.pdbx_description
1 polymer ?
#
loop_
_entity_poly.entity_id
_entity_poly.type
_entity_poly.pdbx_seq_one_letter_code
_entity_poly.pdbx_strand_id
1 'polypeptide(L)'
;MLKRILPAMFLVSVVLFFSVSASAEWDDSYRCTPALSFSGKAATCSAVVSANKSDAKITASMTLYRVNSNGTLSNCASWPSKTGTGYLSFSQKYSSVRSGNTYRLVISGTVKDSTGTHPIHAYRQAKCP
;
A
#
# COMPACT_ATOMS: atom_id res chain seq x y z
N MET A 1 -25.76 30.51 5.10
CA MET A 1 -26.03 29.44 4.14
C MET A 1 -24.80 28.61 3.86
N LEU A 2 -23.77 29.21 3.32
CA LEU A 2 -22.54 28.50 3.04
C LEU A 2 -21.89 27.87 4.27
N LYS A 3 -22.02 28.52 5.39
CA LYS A 3 -21.44 28.02 6.64
C LYS A 3 -21.93 26.65 7.05
N ARG A 4 -23.14 26.31 6.68
CA ARG A 4 -23.72 25.03 7.06
C ARG A 4 -23.23 23.90 6.19
N ILE A 5 -22.94 24.19 4.95
CA ILE A 5 -22.47 23.19 4.01
C ILE A 5 -21.04 22.77 4.34
N LEU A 6 -20.21 23.75 4.65
CA LEU A 6 -18.80 23.49 4.93
C LEU A 6 -18.59 22.56 6.13
N PRO A 7 -19.22 22.79 7.28
CA PRO A 7 -19.06 21.85 8.39
C PRO A 7 -19.51 20.43 8.07
N ALA A 8 -20.60 20.31 7.34
CA ALA A 8 -21.10 18.98 6.98
C ALA A 8 -20.12 18.22 6.09
N MET A 9 -19.58 18.89 5.09
CA MET A 9 -18.59 18.29 4.22
C MET A 9 -17.32 17.93 4.98
N PHE A 10 -16.90 18.79 5.87
CA PHE A 10 -15.73 18.56 6.68
C PHE A 10 -15.89 17.32 7.54
N LEU A 11 -17.04 17.15 8.15
CA LEU A 11 -17.32 15.97 8.97
C LEU A 11 -17.25 14.68 8.18
N VAL A 12 -17.76 14.67 6.97
CA VAL A 12 -17.68 13.50 6.10
C VAL A 12 -16.23 13.16 5.81
N SER A 13 -15.42 14.16 5.53
CA SER A 13 -13.99 13.95 5.28
C SER A 13 -13.28 13.37 6.48
N VAL A 14 -13.58 13.86 7.66
CA VAL A 14 -12.99 13.38 8.91
C VAL A 14 -13.34 11.92 9.14
N VAL A 15 -14.59 11.56 8.92
CA VAL A 15 -15.02 10.17 9.07
C VAL A 15 -14.23 9.24 8.15
N LEU A 16 -13.97 9.66 6.92
CA LEU A 16 -13.19 8.86 5.99
C LEU A 16 -11.76 8.62 6.47
N PHE A 17 -11.18 9.56 7.17
CA PHE A 17 -9.83 9.40 7.68
C PHE A 17 -9.71 8.30 8.73
N PHE A 18 -10.74 8.04 9.49
CA PHE A 18 -10.66 7.05 10.56
C PHE A 18 -10.83 5.62 10.07
N SER A 19 -11.30 5.40 8.87
CA SER A 19 -11.53 4.04 8.41
C SER A 19 -10.25 3.38 7.91
N VAL A 20 -9.61 3.91 6.89
CA VAL A 20 -8.42 3.32 6.29
C VAL A 20 -7.57 4.42 5.66
N SER A 21 -6.25 4.32 5.82
CA SER A 21 -5.30 5.13 5.06
C SER A 21 -4.65 4.26 4.01
N ALA A 22 -4.70 4.69 2.77
CA ALA A 22 -4.10 3.96 1.66
C ALA A 22 -3.62 4.93 0.59
N SER A 23 -2.57 4.51 -0.10
CA SER A 23 -2.04 5.20 -1.26
C SER A 23 -1.94 4.19 -2.39
N ALA A 24 -2.55 4.50 -3.51
CA ALA A 24 -2.36 3.77 -4.76
C ALA A 24 -1.63 4.70 -5.70
N GLU A 25 -0.49 4.25 -6.21
CA GLU A 25 0.32 5.05 -7.09
C GLU A 25 -0.31 5.04 -8.49
N TRP A 26 -0.64 6.22 -8.99
CA TRP A 26 -1.21 6.40 -10.31
C TRP A 26 -0.23 7.19 -11.15
N ASP A 27 0.27 6.56 -12.17
CA ASP A 27 1.19 7.13 -13.14
C ASP A 27 0.71 6.71 -14.51
N ASP A 28 1.03 7.48 -15.54
CA ASP A 28 0.67 7.12 -16.91
C ASP A 28 1.29 5.78 -17.34
N SER A 29 2.31 5.33 -16.64
CA SER A 29 3.07 4.13 -16.99
C SER A 29 2.60 2.88 -16.27
N TYR A 30 1.97 3.01 -15.11
CA TYR A 30 1.59 1.84 -14.32
C TYR A 30 0.52 2.19 -13.29
N ARG A 31 -0.02 1.13 -12.69
CA ARG A 31 -0.90 1.19 -11.53
C ARG A 31 -0.43 0.18 -10.50
N CYS A 32 -0.29 0.59 -9.25
CA CYS A 32 0.09 -0.29 -8.14
C CYS A 32 -1.00 -0.27 -7.07
N THR A 33 -1.46 -1.46 -6.68
CA THR A 33 -2.53 -1.61 -5.69
C THR A 33 -2.07 -2.53 -4.58
N PRO A 34 -1.68 -2.00 -3.42
CA PRO A 34 -1.37 -2.83 -2.26
C PRO A 34 -2.65 -3.24 -1.54
N ALA A 35 -2.60 -4.38 -0.86
CA ALA A 35 -3.70 -4.88 -0.05
C ALA A 35 -3.17 -5.50 1.23
N LEU A 36 -3.85 -5.24 2.33
CA LEU A 36 -3.48 -5.73 3.66
C LEU A 36 -4.73 -6.21 4.36
N SER A 37 -4.76 -7.48 4.73
CA SER A 37 -5.89 -8.07 5.44
C SER A 37 -5.39 -8.91 6.61
N PHE A 38 -6.25 -9.13 7.59
CA PHE A 38 -5.90 -9.84 8.82
C PHE A 38 -6.85 -11.01 9.04
N SER A 39 -6.28 -12.10 9.53
CA SER A 39 -7.06 -13.26 9.96
C SER A 39 -6.35 -13.89 11.17
N GLY A 40 -6.93 -13.72 12.35
CA GLY A 40 -6.28 -14.13 13.59
C GLY A 40 -4.98 -13.36 13.81
N LYS A 41 -3.90 -14.09 13.99
CA LYS A 41 -2.56 -13.49 14.16
C LYS A 41 -1.80 -13.32 12.86
N ALA A 42 -2.44 -13.59 11.73
CA ALA A 42 -1.79 -13.50 10.43
C ALA A 42 -2.25 -12.28 9.64
N ALA A 43 -1.29 -11.63 9.00
CA ALA A 43 -1.56 -10.60 8.01
C ALA A 43 -1.25 -11.17 6.63
N THR A 44 -2.14 -10.94 5.69
CA THR A 44 -1.88 -11.24 4.28
C THR A 44 -1.52 -9.93 3.60
N CYS A 45 -0.30 -9.89 3.08
CA CYS A 45 0.26 -8.71 2.44
C CYS A 45 0.39 -9.02 0.95
N SER A 46 -0.30 -8.27 0.12
CA SER A 46 -0.27 -8.50 -1.31
C SER A 46 -0.21 -7.20 -2.09
N ALA A 47 0.22 -7.30 -3.33
CA ALA A 47 0.26 -6.16 -4.22
C ALA A 47 0.16 -6.63 -5.66
N VAL A 48 -0.45 -5.78 -6.47
CA VAL A 48 -0.54 -5.96 -7.91
C VAL A 48 0.01 -4.71 -8.57
N VAL A 49 0.95 -4.89 -9.47
CA VAL A 49 1.48 -3.82 -10.30
C VAL A 49 1.17 -4.17 -11.76
N SER A 50 0.49 -3.27 -12.43
CA SER A 50 0.08 -3.43 -13.81
C SER A 50 0.66 -2.29 -14.63
N ALA A 51 1.50 -2.60 -15.60
CA ALA A 51 2.08 -1.58 -16.46
C ALA A 51 1.19 -1.34 -17.67
N ASN A 52 1.21 -0.11 -18.20
CA ASN A 52 0.49 0.23 -19.42
C ASN A 52 1.04 -0.50 -20.63
N LYS A 53 2.35 -0.74 -20.65
CA LYS A 53 3.00 -1.43 -21.74
C LYS A 53 3.31 -2.85 -21.36
N SER A 54 2.93 -3.79 -22.20
CA SER A 54 3.06 -5.21 -21.90
C SER A 54 4.51 -5.68 -21.82
N ASP A 55 5.44 -4.93 -22.38
CA ASP A 55 6.87 -5.24 -22.35
C ASP A 55 7.63 -4.51 -21.26
N ALA A 56 6.97 -3.70 -20.45
CA ALA A 56 7.61 -2.97 -19.35
C ALA A 56 8.13 -3.94 -18.30
N LYS A 57 9.32 -3.67 -17.78
CA LYS A 57 9.91 -4.45 -16.69
C LYS A 57 9.56 -3.86 -15.35
N ILE A 58 9.00 -4.69 -14.49
CA ILE A 58 8.58 -4.30 -13.15
C ILE A 58 9.48 -5.00 -12.16
N THR A 59 10.04 -4.21 -11.23
CA THR A 59 10.81 -4.74 -10.10
C THR A 59 10.26 -4.09 -8.86
N ALA A 60 9.81 -4.88 -7.89
CA ALA A 60 9.22 -4.33 -6.68
C ALA A 60 9.47 -5.21 -5.48
N SER A 61 9.56 -4.58 -4.32
CA SER A 61 9.69 -5.23 -3.02
C SER A 61 8.57 -4.79 -2.11
N MET A 62 8.37 -5.56 -1.05
CA MET A 62 7.30 -5.37 -0.10
C MET A 62 7.89 -5.36 1.31
N THR A 63 7.45 -4.43 2.15
CA THR A 63 7.84 -4.36 3.56
C THR A 63 6.62 -4.08 4.41
N LEU A 64 6.47 -4.83 5.49
CA LEU A 64 5.41 -4.61 6.46
C LEU A 64 6.01 -3.93 7.69
N TYR A 65 5.41 -2.81 8.07
CA TYR A 65 5.80 -2.06 9.26
C TYR A 65 4.67 -2.08 10.28
N ARG A 66 5.04 -2.00 11.56
CA ARG A 66 4.11 -1.61 12.61
C ARG A 66 4.20 -0.11 12.81
N VAL A 67 3.06 0.55 12.91
CA VAL A 67 3.02 1.98 13.18
C VAL A 67 3.01 2.16 14.70
N ASN A 68 4.04 2.81 15.23
CA ASN A 68 4.18 3.04 16.66
C ASN A 68 3.29 4.21 17.10
N SER A 69 3.04 4.31 18.40
CA SER A 69 2.19 5.36 18.96
C SER A 69 2.70 6.77 18.67
N ASN A 70 4.00 6.93 18.51
CA ASN A 70 4.60 8.23 18.18
C ASN A 70 4.68 8.48 16.67
N GLY A 71 4.09 7.60 15.83
CA GLY A 71 4.08 7.76 14.39
C GLY A 71 5.27 7.17 13.65
N THR A 72 6.29 6.69 14.38
CA THR A 72 7.42 6.03 13.74
C THR A 72 7.06 4.63 13.29
N LEU A 73 7.85 4.06 12.39
CA LEU A 73 7.62 2.74 11.83
C LEU A 73 8.67 1.76 12.33
N SER A 74 8.22 0.57 12.71
CA SER A 74 9.09 -0.54 13.08
C SER A 74 8.93 -1.66 12.06
N ASN A 75 10.03 -2.15 11.52
CA ASN A 75 10.01 -3.21 10.52
C ASN A 75 9.51 -4.52 11.15
N CYS A 76 8.50 -5.12 10.53
CA CYS A 76 8.00 -6.44 10.91
C CYS A 76 8.54 -7.52 10.00
N ALA A 77 8.49 -7.29 8.69
CA ALA A 77 8.92 -8.24 7.69
C ALA A 77 9.25 -7.51 6.40
N SER A 78 10.26 -8.02 5.71
CA SER A 78 10.65 -7.51 4.41
C SER A 78 10.80 -8.69 3.45
N TRP A 79 10.27 -8.54 2.26
CA TRP A 79 10.37 -9.57 1.23
C TRP A 79 11.19 -9.02 0.08
N PRO A 80 12.10 -9.83 -0.46
CA PRO A 80 13.00 -9.35 -1.51
C PRO A 80 12.26 -9.00 -2.80
N SER A 81 12.92 -8.25 -3.64
CA SER A 81 12.37 -7.82 -4.91
C SER A 81 11.97 -8.98 -5.79
N LYS A 82 10.84 -8.84 -6.46
CA LYS A 82 10.38 -9.72 -7.53
C LYS A 82 10.35 -8.92 -8.82
N THR A 83 10.46 -9.64 -9.92
CA THR A 83 10.48 -9.06 -11.26
C THR A 83 9.35 -9.66 -12.08
N GLY A 84 8.73 -8.82 -12.90
CA GLY A 84 7.71 -9.26 -13.84
C GLY A 84 7.76 -8.42 -15.10
N THR A 85 7.08 -8.86 -16.14
CA THR A 85 6.98 -8.11 -17.40
C THR A 85 5.53 -7.78 -17.66
N GLY A 86 5.22 -6.51 -17.73
CA GLY A 86 3.86 -6.00 -17.92
C GLY A 86 2.95 -6.11 -16.71
N TYR A 87 3.20 -7.08 -15.86
CA TYR A 87 2.37 -7.40 -14.71
C TYR A 87 3.21 -8.06 -13.64
N LEU A 88 2.96 -7.73 -12.39
CA LEU A 88 3.61 -8.36 -11.25
C LEU A 88 2.61 -8.45 -10.11
N SER A 89 2.46 -9.63 -9.54
CA SER A 89 1.69 -9.77 -8.32
C SER A 89 2.46 -10.59 -7.31
N PHE A 90 2.30 -10.27 -6.03
CA PHE A 90 2.90 -11.05 -4.97
C PHE A 90 2.02 -11.01 -3.73
N SER A 91 2.12 -12.08 -2.95
CA SER A 91 1.35 -12.26 -1.74
C SER A 91 2.21 -12.99 -0.73
N GLN A 92 2.26 -12.46 0.49
CA GLN A 92 3.03 -13.02 1.58
C GLN A 92 2.23 -12.96 2.85
N LYS A 93 2.58 -13.80 3.82
CA LYS A 93 1.97 -13.81 5.13
C LYS A 93 2.97 -13.48 6.21
N TYR A 94 2.50 -12.72 7.19
CA TYR A 94 3.25 -12.44 8.42
C TYR A 94 2.39 -12.91 9.59
N SER A 95 2.92 -13.82 10.43
CA SER A 95 2.10 -14.56 11.38
C SER A 95 2.17 -14.04 12.82
N SER A 96 2.71 -12.86 13.03
CA SER A 96 2.92 -12.31 14.38
C SER A 96 2.26 -10.95 14.59
N VAL A 97 1.15 -10.68 13.90
CA VAL A 97 0.40 -9.44 14.13
C VAL A 97 -0.35 -9.53 15.44
N ARG A 98 -0.57 -8.37 16.05
CA ARG A 98 -1.28 -8.25 17.31
C ARG A 98 -2.51 -7.39 17.16
N SER A 99 -3.60 -7.85 17.73
CA SER A 99 -4.84 -7.11 17.81
C SER A 99 -4.61 -5.71 18.38
N GLY A 100 -5.22 -4.70 17.78
CA GLY A 100 -5.11 -3.33 18.22
C GLY A 100 -3.95 -2.55 17.62
N ASN A 101 -2.94 -3.22 17.09
CA ASN A 101 -1.83 -2.55 16.43
C ASN A 101 -2.19 -2.15 15.00
N THR A 102 -1.59 -1.06 14.54
CA THR A 102 -1.74 -0.59 13.17
C THR A 102 -0.51 -0.98 12.37
N TYR A 103 -0.73 -1.45 11.16
CA TYR A 103 0.34 -1.90 10.28
C TYR A 103 0.27 -1.16 8.96
N ARG A 104 1.43 -0.96 8.35
CA ARG A 104 1.55 -0.33 7.03
C ARG A 104 2.36 -1.23 6.11
N LEU A 105 1.75 -1.61 5.01
CA LEU A 105 2.40 -2.35 3.94
C LEU A 105 2.89 -1.36 2.90
N VAL A 106 4.18 -1.38 2.61
CA VAL A 106 4.81 -0.46 1.64
C VAL A 106 5.35 -1.27 0.47
N ILE A 107 5.02 -0.81 -0.72
CA ILE A 107 5.51 -1.36 -1.98
C ILE A 107 6.44 -0.33 -2.60
N SER A 108 7.65 -0.74 -2.93
CA SER A 108 8.60 0.14 -3.59
C SER A 108 9.36 -0.60 -4.68
N GLY A 109 9.74 0.13 -5.71
CA GLY A 109 10.43 -0.46 -6.84
C GLY A 109 10.40 0.46 -8.05
N THR A 110 10.44 -0.13 -9.23
CA THR A 110 10.47 0.61 -10.49
C THR A 110 9.70 -0.11 -11.59
N VAL A 111 9.17 0.66 -12.51
CA VAL A 111 8.66 0.19 -13.79
C VAL A 111 9.53 0.82 -14.87
N LYS A 112 10.16 -0.01 -15.69
CA LYS A 112 11.04 0.46 -16.76
C LYS A 112 10.42 0.13 -18.11
N ASP A 113 10.16 1.14 -18.89
CA ASP A 113 9.63 1.01 -20.25
C ASP A 113 10.41 1.90 -21.23
N SER A 114 9.90 2.01 -22.46
CA SER A 114 10.57 2.81 -23.49
C SER A 114 10.63 4.30 -23.17
N THR A 115 9.80 4.79 -22.26
CA THR A 115 9.79 6.20 -21.86
C THR A 115 10.73 6.50 -20.69
N GLY A 116 11.27 5.45 -20.02
CA GLY A 116 12.21 5.62 -18.93
C GLY A 116 11.89 4.73 -17.74
N THR A 117 12.46 5.08 -16.60
CA THR A 117 12.27 4.37 -15.34
C THR A 117 11.34 5.18 -14.45
N HIS A 118 10.27 4.54 -13.99
CA HIS A 118 9.23 5.17 -13.17
C HIS A 118 9.25 4.54 -11.79
N PRO A 119 9.45 5.32 -10.71
CA PRO A 119 9.48 4.77 -9.37
C PRO A 119 8.09 4.32 -8.92
N ILE A 120 8.05 3.22 -8.17
CA ILE A 120 6.84 2.75 -7.52
C ILE A 120 6.96 3.10 -6.03
N HIS A 121 5.93 3.74 -5.49
CA HIS A 121 5.83 4.00 -4.07
C HIS A 121 4.36 4.02 -3.68
N ALA A 122 3.90 2.95 -3.07
CA ALA A 122 2.51 2.81 -2.68
C ALA A 122 2.43 2.15 -1.31
N TYR A 123 1.34 2.39 -0.58
CA TYR A 123 1.17 1.76 0.73
C TYR A 123 -0.30 1.50 1.02
N ARG A 124 -0.51 0.60 1.96
CA ARG A 124 -1.81 0.36 2.59
C ARG A 124 -1.62 0.28 4.08
N GLN A 125 -2.41 1.01 4.85
CA GLN A 125 -2.35 1.01 6.29
C GLN A 125 -3.69 0.58 6.86
N ALA A 126 -3.65 -0.32 7.83
CA ALA A 126 -4.85 -0.83 8.46
C ALA A 126 -4.57 -1.26 9.90
N LYS A 127 -5.60 -1.18 10.73
CA LYS A 127 -5.52 -1.62 12.12
C LYS A 127 -5.96 -3.08 12.21
N CYS A 128 -5.18 -3.88 12.92
CA CYS A 128 -5.52 -5.26 13.19
C CYS A 128 -6.68 -5.33 14.20
N PRO A 129 -7.78 -5.99 13.86
CA PRO A 129 -8.93 -6.09 14.74
C PRO A 129 -8.68 -6.89 16.01
#